data_969e32f5b13441e1a39221e16a080d60
#
_entry.id   969e32f5b13441e1a39221e16a080d60
#
_cell.length_a   1.000
_cell.length_b   1.000
_cell.length_c   1.000
_cell.angle_alpha   90.00
_cell.angle_beta   90.00
_cell.angle_gamma   90.00
#
_symmetry.space_group_name_H-M   'P 1'
#
loop_
_entity.id
_entity.type
_entity.pdbx_description
1 polymer ?
#
loop_
_entity_poly.entity_id
_entity_poly.type
_entity_poly.pdbx_seq_one_letter_code
_entity_poly.pdbx_strand_id
1 'polypeptide(L)' 'MSTGYAHGVLGERTAVVAEVQPYEVHGSRHVTVALAFPDGTFTQAQLGVESVPEGLEAGDPVVVRFAMSVVIAVERPPA' A
#
# COMPACT_ATOMS: atom_id res chain seq x y z
N MET A 1 10.17 22.69 13.25
CA MET A 1 9.80 22.18 13.02
C MET A 1 10.10 21.20 12.52
N SER A 2 10.50 20.70 12.50
CA SER A 2 10.88 19.74 12.01
C SER A 2 10.10 18.63 11.90
N THR A 3 9.01 18.79 11.90
CA THR A 3 8.11 17.78 11.79
C THR A 3 8.22 17.09 10.51
N GLY A 4 8.58 17.77 9.49
CA GLY A 4 8.75 17.17 8.27
C GLY A 4 9.68 16.00 8.26
N TYR A 5 10.64 16.01 9.10
CA TYR A 5 11.55 15.03 9.30
C TYR A 5 10.98 13.80 9.83
N ALA A 6 10.14 13.91 10.81
CA ALA A 6 9.48 12.79 11.36
C ALA A 6 8.55 12.19 10.35
N HIS A 7 7.91 12.98 9.54
CA HIS A 7 7.00 12.48 8.57
C HIS A 7 7.70 11.68 7.50
N GLY A 8 8.95 11.94 7.25
CA GLY A 8 9.71 11.19 6.27
C GLY A 8 9.96 9.77 6.71
N VAL A 9 9.83 9.48 7.98
CA VAL A 9 10.09 8.14 8.50
C VAL A 9 8.85 7.27 8.40
N LEU A 10 7.72 7.77 8.86
CA LEU A 10 6.47 7.03 8.80
C LEU A 10 5.39 7.92 8.22
N GLY A 11 4.52 7.37 7.45
CA GLY A 11 3.44 8.14 6.87
C GLY A 11 2.28 7.29 6.41
N GLU A 12 1.17 7.93 6.15
CA GLU A 12 -0.03 7.31 5.62
C GLU A 12 -0.61 8.18 4.53
N ARG A 13 -1.14 7.54 3.50
CA ARG A 13 -1.86 8.26 2.44
C ARG A 13 -3.05 7.42 2.02
N THR A 14 -4.13 8.07 1.64
CA THR A 14 -5.25 7.37 1.04
C THR A 14 -4.96 7.11 -0.43
N ALA A 15 -5.49 6.03 -0.94
CA ALA A 15 -5.33 5.66 -2.35
C ALA A 15 -6.48 4.77 -2.77
N VAL A 16 -6.54 4.47 -4.06
CA VAL A 16 -7.48 3.51 -4.60
C VAL A 16 -6.65 2.43 -5.27
N VAL A 17 -7.04 1.19 -5.07
CA VAL A 17 -6.36 0.06 -5.68
C VAL A 17 -6.66 0.06 -7.17
N ALA A 18 -5.61 0.06 -8.00
CA ALA A 18 -5.76 -0.01 -9.45
C ALA A 18 -5.68 -1.45 -9.94
N GLU A 19 -4.86 -2.27 -9.29
CA GLU A 19 -4.68 -3.65 -9.71
C GLU A 19 -4.10 -4.47 -8.57
N VAL A 20 -4.46 -5.75 -8.50
CA VAL A 20 -3.93 -6.68 -7.53
C VAL A 20 -3.50 -7.94 -8.27
N GLN A 21 -2.24 -8.34 -8.12
CA GLN A 21 -1.73 -9.56 -8.75
C GLN A 21 -1.03 -10.43 -7.72
N PRO A 22 -1.65 -11.54 -7.33
CA PRO A 22 -0.99 -12.47 -6.41
C PRO A 22 0.09 -13.27 -7.12
N TYR A 23 1.12 -13.65 -6.40
CA TYR A 23 2.17 -14.51 -6.92
C TYR A 23 2.86 -15.24 -5.76
N GLU A 24 3.65 -16.24 -6.08
CA GLU A 24 4.37 -17.00 -5.07
C GLU A 24 5.86 -17.01 -5.35
N VAL A 25 6.65 -16.97 -4.27
CA VAL A 25 8.08 -17.14 -4.38
C VAL A 25 8.47 -18.18 -3.35
N HIS A 26 8.97 -19.31 -3.80
CA HIS A 26 9.41 -20.41 -2.93
C HIS A 26 8.35 -20.77 -1.88
N GLY A 27 7.11 -20.83 -2.30
CA GLY A 27 6.03 -21.18 -1.39
C GLY A 27 5.47 -20.05 -0.54
N SER A 28 6.12 -18.89 -0.56
CA SER A 28 5.60 -17.72 0.16
C SER A 28 4.65 -16.95 -0.73
N ARG A 29 3.53 -16.57 -0.18
CA ARG A 29 2.49 -15.86 -0.94
C ARG A 29 2.68 -14.36 -0.83
N HIS A 30 2.68 -13.72 -1.99
CA HIS A 30 2.88 -12.28 -2.11
C HIS A 30 1.84 -11.69 -3.03
N VAL A 31 1.77 -10.38 -3.06
CA VAL A 31 0.87 -9.69 -3.95
C VAL A 31 1.54 -8.41 -4.45
N THR A 32 1.37 -8.12 -5.74
CA THR A 32 1.75 -6.83 -6.29
C THR A 32 0.48 -6.00 -6.32
N VAL A 33 0.52 -4.83 -5.70
CA VAL A 33 -0.63 -3.93 -5.63
C VAL A 33 -0.25 -2.64 -6.35
N ALA A 34 -1.04 -2.26 -7.35
CA ALA A 34 -0.89 -0.97 -8.00
C ALA A 34 -1.84 0.00 -7.32
N LEU A 35 -1.34 1.14 -6.90
CA LEU A 35 -2.07 2.12 -6.10
C LEU A 35 -2.12 3.45 -6.82
N ALA A 36 -3.30 4.04 -6.87
CA ALA A 36 -3.53 5.35 -7.48
C ALA A 36 -3.82 6.35 -6.37
N PHE A 37 -3.05 7.41 -6.32
CA PHE A 37 -3.21 8.44 -5.30
C PHE A 37 -4.04 9.62 -5.82
N PRO A 38 -4.67 10.39 -4.92
CA PRO A 38 -5.51 11.50 -5.34
C PRO A 38 -4.80 12.56 -6.18
N ASP A 39 -3.48 12.68 -6.05
CA ASP A 39 -2.72 13.65 -6.82
C ASP A 39 -2.40 13.17 -8.24
N GLY A 40 -2.93 12.02 -8.63
CA GLY A 40 -2.71 11.48 -9.97
C GLY A 40 -1.48 10.62 -10.12
N THR A 41 -0.71 10.41 -9.06
CA THR A 41 0.46 9.55 -9.14
C THR A 41 0.09 8.11 -8.88
N PHE A 42 0.91 7.19 -9.35
CA PHE A 42 0.75 5.77 -9.17
C PHE A 42 2.01 5.20 -8.53
N THR A 43 1.85 4.12 -7.81
CA THR A 43 2.99 3.33 -7.35
C THR A 43 2.61 1.86 -7.37
N GLN A 44 3.60 1.00 -7.45
CA GLN A 44 3.41 -0.44 -7.30
C GLN A 44 4.18 -0.89 -6.08
N ALA A 45 3.60 -1.79 -5.32
CA ALA A 45 4.24 -2.34 -4.14
C ALA A 45 4.13 -3.85 -4.17
N GLN A 46 5.21 -4.53 -3.80
CA GLN A 46 5.22 -5.98 -3.65
C GLN A 46 5.23 -6.27 -2.17
N LEU A 47 4.17 -6.91 -1.69
CA LEU A 47 3.96 -7.11 -0.26
C LEU A 47 3.62 -8.56 0.01
N GLY A 48 3.97 -9.04 1.21
CA GLY A 48 3.49 -10.32 1.65
C GLY A 48 1.99 -10.24 1.91
N VAL A 49 1.28 -11.34 1.82
CA VAL A 49 -0.17 -11.34 1.98
C VAL A 49 -0.61 -10.86 3.36
N GLU A 50 0.27 -10.96 4.34
CA GLU A 50 -0.06 -10.50 5.69
C GLU A 50 -0.07 -8.97 5.80
N SER A 51 0.45 -8.27 4.79
CA SER A 51 0.52 -6.80 4.79
C SER A 51 -0.59 -6.15 3.98
N VAL A 52 -1.54 -6.94 3.48
CA VAL A 52 -2.68 -6.41 2.72
C VAL A 52 -3.97 -7.03 3.24
N PRO A 53 -5.11 -6.36 3.07
CA PRO A 53 -6.38 -6.94 3.49
C PRO A 53 -6.77 -8.13 2.63
N GLU A 54 -7.49 -9.07 3.20
CA GLU A 54 -8.04 -10.17 2.45
C GLU A 54 -9.08 -9.65 1.48
N GLY A 55 -9.15 -10.23 0.31
CA GLY A 55 -10.18 -9.88 -0.67
C GLY A 55 -10.01 -8.52 -1.32
N LEU A 56 -8.80 -7.98 -1.29
CA LEU A 56 -8.55 -6.68 -1.90
C LEU A 56 -8.74 -6.74 -3.41
N GLU A 57 -9.46 -5.79 -3.97
CA GLU A 57 -9.76 -5.73 -5.40
C GLU A 57 -9.55 -4.35 -5.97
N ALA A 58 -9.41 -4.28 -7.29
CA ALA A 58 -9.31 -3.01 -7.99
C ALA A 58 -10.56 -2.17 -7.69
N GLY A 59 -10.35 -0.90 -7.43
CA GLY A 59 -11.41 0.02 -7.05
C GLY A 59 -11.58 0.21 -5.56
N ASP A 60 -10.97 -0.63 -4.74
CA ASP A 60 -11.10 -0.52 -3.29
C ASP A 60 -10.36 0.70 -2.76
N PRO A 61 -11.01 1.48 -1.88
CA PRO A 61 -10.29 2.55 -1.20
C PRO A 61 -9.43 1.95 -0.10
N VAL A 62 -8.24 2.46 0.08
CA VAL A 62 -7.29 1.95 1.07
C VAL A 62 -6.49 3.07 1.71
N VAL A 63 -5.86 2.73 2.82
CA VAL A 63 -4.85 3.57 3.46
C VAL A 63 -3.50 2.87 3.23
N VAL A 64 -2.56 3.58 2.66
CA VAL A 64 -1.24 3.06 2.34
C VAL A 64 -0.28 3.55 3.41
N ARG A 65 0.44 2.63 4.01
CA ARG A 65 1.41 2.98 5.05
C ARG A 65 2.82 2.92 4.47
N PHE A 66 3.60 3.93 4.82
CA PHE A 66 4.96 4.07 4.33
C PHE A 66 5.95 4.11 5.47
N ALA A 67 7.14 3.60 5.22
CA ALA A 67 8.30 3.83 6.07
C ALA A 67 9.42 4.28 5.14
N MET A 68 9.96 5.44 5.38
CA MET A 68 11.04 6.01 4.58
C MET A 68 10.73 5.99 3.08
N SER A 69 9.53 6.39 2.74
CA SER A 69 9.04 6.46 1.35
C SER A 69 8.79 5.10 0.69
N VAL A 70 8.88 4.02 1.44
CA VAL A 70 8.61 2.69 0.91
C VAL A 70 7.27 2.22 1.45
N VAL A 71 6.43 1.67 0.59
CA VAL A 71 5.14 1.12 1.01
C VAL A 71 5.40 -0.14 1.82
N ILE A 72 4.89 -0.19 3.03
CA ILE A 72 5.07 -1.34 3.90
C ILE A 72 3.77 -2.10 4.17
N ALA A 73 2.65 -1.48 3.97
CA ALA A 73 1.35 -2.15 4.18
C ALA A 73 0.24 -1.37 3.53
N VAL A 74 -0.85 -2.07 3.24
CA VAL A 74 -2.08 -1.49 2.73
C VAL A 74 -3.20 -1.97 3.63
N GLU A 75 -4.05 -1.06 4.07
CA GLU A 75 -5.12 -1.37 5.00
C GLU A 75 -6.44 -0.82 4.49
N ARG A 76 -7.54 -1.40 4.94
CA ARG A 76 -8.84 -0.83 4.63
C ARG A 76 -9.03 0.42 5.50
N PRO A 77 -9.73 1.45 4.98
CA PRO A 77 -9.97 2.65 5.78
C PRO A 77 -10.83 2.28 6.99
N PRO A 78 -10.70 3.01 8.10
CA PRO A 78 -11.56 2.77 9.23
C PRO A 78 -13.02 3.08 8.87
N ALA A 79 -13.92 2.35 9.46
CA ALA A 79 -15.34 2.49 9.17
C ALA A 79 -15.92 3.77 9.75
#